data_01b021c814fb46ed153b2a50ce6599a5
#
_entry.id   01b021c814fb46ed153b2a50ce6599a5
#
_cell.length_a   1.000
_cell.length_b   1.000
_cell.length_c   1.000
_cell.angle_alpha   90.00
_cell.angle_beta   90.00
_cell.angle_gamma   90.00
#
_symmetry.space_group_name_H-M   'P 1'
#
loop_
_entity.id
_entity.type
_entity.pdbx_description
1 polymer ?
#
loop_
_entity_poly.entity_id
_entity_poly.type
_entity_poly.pdbx_seq_one_letter_code
_entity_poly.pdbx_strand_id
1 'polypeptide(L)'
;MTFADLGLSDELLRAVTESGYDTPTPIQAQAIPSVLMMRDIIGIAQTGTGKTASFVLPMIDILAHGRARALMPRSLILEPTRELAAQVAENFEKYGKYHKLNMALLIGGVQMGDQLKALEKGVDVLIATPGRLMDLFQRGKILLNGCSMLVIDEADRMLDMGFIPDIEEICTKLPTQRQTLLFSATMPPVIKKLADKFLSNPKSIEVARPATASTNIAQHLVKVDSRKKRDALCDMLRVADVTSAVIFCNRKTTVRDLNKALQRQGFKSGEIHGDIDQSSRIAELERFRDGTVNILVASDVAARGLDIKGVSHVFNFDAPWHPDDYVHRIGRTGRAGATGVAFTFVTESDAEAIDNIQKLIGTKIPYAPLPGGSTRDADAPQDEPRPEKRAEARPESRDRKPARREAPAREERPGEERQTEARPADRAREERPRQDRPRDDRPRAAPPPRRRDPVDEGPDDGWNGPVPHFLSVGFGE
;
A
#
# COMPACT_ATOMS: atom_id res chain seq x y z
N MET A 1 -22.66 17.32 -15.48
CA MET A 1 -21.27 17.73 -15.75
C MET A 1 -20.61 16.62 -16.54
N THR A 2 -20.11 16.90 -17.70
CA THR A 2 -19.39 15.99 -18.60
C THR A 2 -17.91 16.33 -18.60
N PHE A 3 -17.06 15.51 -19.23
CA PHE A 3 -15.63 15.86 -19.38
C PHE A 3 -15.41 17.13 -20.22
N ALA A 4 -16.31 17.43 -21.17
CA ALA A 4 -16.25 18.67 -21.95
C ALA A 4 -16.40 19.94 -21.09
N ASP A 5 -17.10 19.84 -19.95
CA ASP A 5 -17.29 20.97 -19.02
C ASP A 5 -16.03 21.26 -18.17
N LEU A 6 -15.00 20.41 -18.24
CA LEU A 6 -13.82 20.49 -17.38
C LEU A 6 -12.67 21.32 -17.96
N GLY A 7 -12.77 21.75 -19.24
CA GLY A 7 -11.77 22.59 -19.91
C GLY A 7 -10.60 21.81 -20.53
N LEU A 8 -10.78 20.53 -20.81
CA LEU A 8 -9.84 19.69 -21.54
C LEU A 8 -9.87 19.97 -23.04
N SER A 9 -8.73 19.77 -23.74
CA SER A 9 -8.64 19.88 -25.21
C SER A 9 -9.49 18.84 -25.94
N ASP A 10 -9.82 19.13 -27.20
CA ASP A 10 -10.62 18.24 -28.05
C ASP A 10 -9.93 16.89 -28.27
N GLU A 11 -8.60 16.89 -28.40
CA GLU A 11 -7.76 15.69 -28.51
C GLU A 11 -7.91 14.79 -27.30
N LEU A 12 -7.87 15.35 -26.09
CA LEU A 12 -8.09 14.61 -24.86
C LEU A 12 -9.52 14.14 -24.71
N LEU A 13 -10.51 14.99 -25.01
CA LEU A 13 -11.92 14.62 -24.97
C LEU A 13 -12.21 13.42 -25.88
N ARG A 14 -11.60 13.42 -27.08
CA ARG A 14 -11.66 12.27 -27.98
C ARG A 14 -11.07 11.01 -27.37
N ALA A 15 -9.87 11.10 -26.76
CA ALA A 15 -9.22 9.96 -26.13
C ALA A 15 -10.03 9.42 -24.93
N VAL A 16 -10.64 10.29 -24.14
CA VAL A 16 -11.50 9.95 -22.99
C VAL A 16 -12.76 9.21 -23.47
N THR A 17 -13.44 9.72 -24.50
CA THR A 17 -14.63 9.09 -25.08
C THR A 17 -14.32 7.71 -25.66
N GLU A 18 -13.25 7.60 -26.45
CA GLU A 18 -12.80 6.30 -26.99
C GLU A 18 -12.35 5.31 -25.91
N SER A 19 -12.04 5.80 -24.71
CA SER A 19 -11.73 4.99 -23.54
C SER A 19 -12.97 4.53 -22.78
N GLY A 20 -14.19 4.94 -23.22
CA GLY A 20 -15.46 4.57 -22.60
C GLY A 20 -15.77 5.35 -21.32
N TYR A 21 -15.24 6.57 -21.17
CA TYR A 21 -15.55 7.44 -20.04
C TYR A 21 -16.51 8.55 -20.46
N ASP A 22 -17.73 8.52 -19.94
CA ASP A 22 -18.77 9.49 -20.27
C ASP A 22 -18.91 10.58 -19.20
N THR A 23 -18.80 10.18 -17.93
CA THR A 23 -19.06 11.06 -16.80
C THR A 23 -17.83 11.12 -15.87
N PRO A 24 -17.36 12.31 -15.51
CA PRO A 24 -16.24 12.45 -14.57
C PRO A 24 -16.67 12.06 -13.16
N THR A 25 -15.76 11.39 -12.46
CA THR A 25 -15.94 11.10 -11.03
C THR A 25 -15.87 12.40 -10.21
N PRO A 26 -16.34 12.40 -8.95
CA PRO A 26 -16.30 13.60 -8.10
C PRO A 26 -14.88 14.19 -7.92
N ILE A 27 -13.84 13.35 -7.83
CA ILE A 27 -12.46 13.82 -7.73
C ILE A 27 -11.99 14.45 -9.04
N GLN A 28 -12.33 13.87 -10.19
CA GLN A 28 -11.99 14.37 -11.51
C GLN A 28 -12.66 15.72 -11.78
N ALA A 29 -13.95 15.83 -11.49
CA ALA A 29 -14.74 17.06 -11.69
C ALA A 29 -14.18 18.25 -10.91
N GLN A 30 -13.61 18.02 -9.72
CA GLN A 30 -13.07 19.08 -8.87
C GLN A 30 -11.58 19.35 -9.11
N ALA A 31 -10.79 18.30 -9.42
CA ALA A 31 -9.35 18.43 -9.56
C ALA A 31 -8.95 18.95 -10.95
N ILE A 32 -9.51 18.39 -12.04
CA ILE A 32 -9.09 18.72 -13.41
C ILE A 32 -9.09 20.22 -13.69
N PRO A 33 -10.17 20.98 -13.45
CA PRO A 33 -10.16 22.42 -13.70
C PRO A 33 -9.12 23.16 -12.85
N SER A 34 -8.91 22.71 -11.61
CA SER A 34 -7.96 23.34 -10.70
C SER A 34 -6.50 23.07 -11.07
N VAL A 35 -6.21 21.88 -11.61
CA VAL A 35 -4.89 21.53 -12.14
C VAL A 35 -4.59 22.35 -13.41
N LEU A 36 -5.57 22.49 -14.32
CA LEU A 36 -5.43 23.35 -15.52
C LEU A 36 -5.18 24.82 -15.16
N MET A 37 -5.71 25.30 -14.02
CA MET A 37 -5.42 26.64 -13.49
C MET A 37 -4.07 26.72 -12.74
N MET A 38 -3.21 25.72 -12.86
CA MET A 38 -1.88 25.66 -12.23
C MET A 38 -1.91 25.77 -10.70
N ARG A 39 -2.99 25.36 -10.04
CA ARG A 39 -3.09 25.34 -8.56
C ARG A 39 -2.50 24.07 -7.99
N ASP A 40 -1.86 24.20 -6.84
CA ASP A 40 -1.50 23.03 -6.03
C ASP A 40 -2.76 22.36 -5.48
N ILE A 41 -2.73 21.03 -5.40
CA ILE A 41 -3.88 20.20 -5.00
C ILE A 41 -3.48 19.26 -3.87
N ILE A 42 -4.35 19.14 -2.89
CA ILE A 42 -4.42 18.01 -1.97
C ILE A 42 -5.70 17.25 -2.32
N GLY A 43 -5.56 16.06 -2.90
CA GLY A 43 -6.68 15.19 -3.28
C GLY A 43 -6.81 14.01 -2.34
N ILE A 44 -7.82 14.02 -1.46
CA ILE A 44 -8.09 12.90 -0.53
C ILE A 44 -9.22 12.06 -1.12
N ALA A 45 -8.87 10.89 -1.64
CA ALA A 45 -9.82 9.97 -2.24
C ALA A 45 -9.29 8.54 -2.24
N GLN A 46 -10.16 7.56 -2.10
CA GLN A 46 -9.79 6.13 -2.11
C GLN A 46 -9.28 5.67 -3.47
N THR A 47 -8.59 4.54 -3.49
CA THR A 47 -8.18 3.86 -4.72
C THR A 47 -9.43 3.43 -5.52
N GLY A 48 -9.39 3.60 -6.84
CA GLY A 48 -10.53 3.29 -7.72
C GLY A 48 -11.53 4.43 -7.90
N THR A 49 -11.34 5.59 -7.29
CA THR A 49 -12.17 6.79 -7.48
C THR A 49 -11.83 7.60 -8.73
N GLY A 50 -10.79 7.21 -9.47
CA GLY A 50 -10.35 7.92 -10.68
C GLY A 50 -9.27 8.99 -10.44
N LYS A 51 -8.53 8.92 -9.32
CA LYS A 51 -7.40 9.84 -9.01
C LYS A 51 -6.42 9.96 -10.16
N THR A 52 -5.98 8.85 -10.74
CA THR A 52 -4.98 8.83 -11.81
C THR A 52 -5.41 9.72 -12.99
N ALA A 53 -6.62 9.58 -13.50
CA ALA A 53 -7.12 10.41 -14.59
C ALA A 53 -7.27 11.89 -14.17
N SER A 54 -7.50 12.18 -12.87
CA SER A 54 -7.66 13.55 -12.38
C SER A 54 -6.38 14.38 -12.47
N PHE A 55 -5.20 13.75 -12.53
CA PHE A 55 -3.94 14.45 -12.76
C PHE A 55 -3.31 14.16 -14.15
N VAL A 56 -3.45 12.95 -14.69
CA VAL A 56 -2.88 12.61 -16.00
C VAL A 56 -3.53 13.43 -17.12
N LEU A 57 -4.87 13.54 -17.15
CA LEU A 57 -5.57 14.28 -18.21
C LEU A 57 -5.12 15.76 -18.29
N PRO A 58 -5.24 16.57 -17.22
CA PRO A 58 -4.82 17.97 -17.31
C PRO A 58 -3.30 18.14 -17.47
N MET A 59 -2.48 17.19 -16.99
CA MET A 59 -1.04 17.20 -17.21
C MET A 59 -0.69 17.08 -18.70
N ILE A 60 -1.37 16.21 -19.45
CA ILE A 60 -1.16 16.05 -20.89
C ILE A 60 -1.42 17.37 -21.59
N ASP A 61 -2.53 18.07 -21.30
CA ASP A 61 -2.84 19.38 -21.90
C ASP A 61 -1.80 20.44 -21.56
N ILE A 62 -1.41 20.54 -20.29
CA ILE A 62 -0.39 21.53 -19.85
C ILE A 62 0.94 21.29 -20.57
N LEU A 63 1.31 20.02 -20.76
CA LEU A 63 2.57 19.63 -21.39
C LEU A 63 2.50 19.54 -22.93
N ALA A 64 1.31 19.60 -23.53
CA ALA A 64 1.13 19.55 -24.99
C ALA A 64 1.97 20.60 -25.71
N HIS A 65 2.22 21.75 -25.07
CA HIS A 65 3.05 22.82 -25.56
C HIS A 65 4.46 22.79 -24.94
N GLY A 66 5.48 23.07 -25.73
CA GLY A 66 6.88 23.13 -25.33
C GLY A 66 7.69 21.93 -25.81
N ARG A 67 8.93 21.84 -25.34
CA ARG A 67 9.87 20.77 -25.71
C ARG A 67 10.62 20.27 -24.49
N ALA A 68 10.73 18.95 -24.38
CA ALA A 68 11.61 18.30 -23.42
C ALA A 68 13.09 18.56 -23.74
N ARG A 69 13.94 18.58 -22.74
CA ARG A 69 15.40 18.67 -22.86
C ARG A 69 16.02 17.36 -22.39
N ALA A 70 17.13 16.97 -23.00
CA ALA A 70 17.86 15.78 -22.60
C ALA A 70 18.17 15.81 -21.10
N LEU A 71 17.93 14.70 -20.41
CA LEU A 71 18.14 14.50 -18.97
C LEU A 71 17.35 15.44 -18.02
N MET A 72 16.45 16.27 -18.56
CA MET A 72 15.68 17.27 -17.80
C MET A 72 14.18 17.06 -18.02
N PRO A 73 13.50 16.23 -17.24
CA PRO A 73 12.06 16.05 -17.36
C PRO A 73 11.30 17.34 -17.02
N ARG A 74 10.16 17.56 -17.70
CA ARG A 74 9.28 18.71 -17.47
C ARG A 74 8.31 18.48 -16.32
N SER A 75 7.97 17.21 -16.07
CA SER A 75 7.11 16.80 -14.96
C SER A 75 7.60 15.49 -14.34
N LEU A 76 7.22 15.28 -13.09
CA LEU A 76 7.55 14.08 -12.30
C LEU A 76 6.30 13.56 -11.60
N ILE A 77 6.04 12.26 -11.75
CA ILE A 77 5.03 11.52 -11.01
C ILE A 77 5.77 10.50 -10.12
N LEU A 78 5.57 10.59 -8.82
CA LEU A 78 6.11 9.64 -7.84
C LEU A 78 5.04 8.61 -7.48
N GLU A 79 5.41 7.34 -7.59
CA GLU A 79 4.57 6.19 -7.27
C GLU A 79 5.25 5.29 -6.25
N PRO A 80 4.51 4.73 -5.26
CA PRO A 80 5.10 3.89 -4.23
C PRO A 80 5.62 2.55 -4.75
N THR A 81 5.00 2.02 -5.82
CA THR A 81 5.32 0.71 -6.37
C THR A 81 5.52 0.73 -7.88
N ARG A 82 6.27 -0.26 -8.38
CA ARG A 82 6.56 -0.42 -9.81
C ARG A 82 5.29 -0.63 -10.63
N GLU A 83 4.36 -1.36 -10.07
CA GLU A 83 3.09 -1.72 -10.70
C GLU A 83 2.17 -0.51 -10.84
N LEU A 84 2.10 0.35 -9.81
CA LEU A 84 1.36 1.61 -9.89
C LEU A 84 2.00 2.54 -10.92
N ALA A 85 3.32 2.66 -10.91
CA ALA A 85 4.04 3.44 -11.91
C ALA A 85 3.77 2.95 -13.35
N ALA A 86 3.75 1.63 -13.56
CA ALA A 86 3.40 1.05 -14.86
C ALA A 86 1.93 1.34 -15.26
N GLN A 87 0.98 1.24 -14.32
CA GLN A 87 -0.43 1.58 -14.59
C GLN A 87 -0.62 3.05 -14.95
N VAL A 88 0.11 3.95 -14.29
CA VAL A 88 0.08 5.37 -14.65
C VAL A 88 0.66 5.58 -16.04
N ALA A 89 1.73 4.85 -16.41
CA ALA A 89 2.31 4.89 -17.75
C ALA A 89 1.32 4.41 -18.81
N GLU A 90 0.65 3.27 -18.59
CA GLU A 90 -0.40 2.76 -19.50
C GLU A 90 -1.55 3.77 -19.68
N ASN A 91 -1.98 4.40 -18.59
CA ASN A 91 -3.01 5.43 -18.63
C ASN A 91 -2.54 6.67 -19.39
N PHE A 92 -1.27 7.08 -19.20
CA PHE A 92 -0.69 8.20 -19.93
C PHE A 92 -0.65 7.93 -21.44
N GLU A 93 -0.21 6.76 -21.87
CA GLU A 93 -0.21 6.34 -23.27
C GLU A 93 -1.64 6.31 -23.85
N LYS A 94 -2.57 5.73 -23.10
CA LYS A 94 -3.97 5.63 -23.50
C LYS A 94 -4.63 6.98 -23.73
N TYR A 95 -4.43 7.94 -22.82
CA TYR A 95 -5.05 9.26 -22.92
C TYR A 95 -4.25 10.20 -23.80
N GLY A 96 -2.93 10.08 -23.81
CA GLY A 96 -2.01 10.94 -24.58
C GLY A 96 -1.83 10.57 -26.05
N LYS A 97 -2.55 9.55 -26.56
CA LYS A 97 -2.35 8.99 -27.91
C LYS A 97 -2.47 9.97 -29.06
N TYR A 98 -3.11 11.12 -28.86
CA TYR A 98 -3.21 12.20 -29.85
C TYR A 98 -2.21 13.33 -29.60
N HIS A 99 -1.35 13.21 -28.59
CA HIS A 99 -0.32 14.18 -28.23
C HIS A 99 1.08 13.62 -28.50
N LYS A 100 2.00 14.50 -28.83
CA LYS A 100 3.42 14.14 -29.07
C LYS A 100 4.23 14.43 -27.81
N LEU A 101 4.03 13.62 -26.77
CA LEU A 101 4.73 13.73 -25.50
C LEU A 101 5.61 12.50 -25.28
N ASN A 102 6.84 12.73 -24.83
CA ASN A 102 7.76 11.67 -24.46
C ASN A 102 7.59 11.34 -22.99
N MET A 103 7.40 10.07 -22.68
CA MET A 103 7.33 9.56 -21.31
C MET A 103 8.51 8.63 -21.03
N ALA A 104 8.99 8.62 -19.79
CA ALA A 104 9.91 7.59 -19.30
C ALA A 104 9.42 7.03 -17.97
N LEU A 105 9.59 5.70 -17.81
CA LEU A 105 9.25 4.96 -16.61
C LEU A 105 10.53 4.53 -15.90
N LEU A 106 10.79 5.07 -14.69
CA LEU A 106 11.95 4.77 -13.87
C LEU A 106 11.57 3.89 -12.67
N ILE A 107 11.72 2.60 -12.83
CA ILE A 107 11.41 1.62 -11.79
C ILE A 107 12.61 0.72 -11.52
N GLY A 108 12.72 0.24 -10.27
CA GLY A 108 13.76 -0.71 -9.89
C GLY A 108 13.52 -2.10 -10.44
N GLY A 109 14.56 -2.95 -10.48
CA GLY A 109 14.43 -4.36 -10.88
C GLY A 109 14.34 -4.64 -12.38
N VAL A 110 14.49 -3.62 -13.21
CA VAL A 110 14.65 -3.74 -14.67
C VAL A 110 15.96 -3.11 -15.10
N GLN A 111 16.41 -3.43 -16.33
CA GLN A 111 17.68 -2.93 -16.83
C GLN A 111 17.70 -1.40 -16.92
N MET A 112 18.82 -0.81 -16.51
CA MET A 112 18.98 0.64 -16.46
C MET A 112 19.21 1.24 -17.87
N GLY A 113 19.75 0.47 -18.80
CA GLY A 113 20.18 0.98 -20.12
C GLY A 113 19.06 1.64 -20.91
N ASP A 114 17.88 1.01 -20.99
CA ASP A 114 16.76 1.56 -21.75
C ASP A 114 16.14 2.79 -21.08
N GLN A 115 16.13 2.80 -19.73
CA GLN A 115 15.72 3.99 -18.99
C GLN A 115 16.63 5.19 -19.25
N LEU A 116 17.95 4.97 -19.35
CA LEU A 116 18.90 6.03 -19.69
C LEU A 116 18.72 6.54 -21.12
N LYS A 117 18.54 5.63 -22.10
CA LYS A 117 18.26 6.03 -23.49
C LYS A 117 17.00 6.91 -23.60
N ALA A 118 15.94 6.59 -22.85
CA ALA A 118 14.74 7.41 -22.81
C ALA A 118 15.02 8.82 -22.26
N LEU A 119 15.79 8.92 -21.16
CA LEU A 119 16.17 10.21 -20.58
C LEU A 119 17.02 11.06 -21.52
N GLU A 120 17.93 10.46 -22.30
CA GLU A 120 18.79 11.14 -23.26
C GLU A 120 18.00 11.78 -24.42
N LYS A 121 16.89 11.18 -24.85
CA LYS A 121 15.99 11.73 -25.87
C LYS A 121 15.21 12.96 -25.37
N GLY A 122 15.17 13.19 -24.08
CA GLY A 122 14.34 14.21 -23.45
C GLY A 122 12.93 13.68 -23.13
N VAL A 123 12.45 13.98 -21.93
CA VAL A 123 11.22 13.44 -21.35
C VAL A 123 10.31 14.57 -20.91
N ASP A 124 9.05 14.55 -21.34
CA ASP A 124 8.01 15.46 -20.88
C ASP A 124 7.45 14.99 -19.55
N VAL A 125 7.15 13.69 -19.43
CA VAL A 125 6.59 13.08 -18.22
C VAL A 125 7.51 11.97 -17.73
N LEU A 126 8.00 12.13 -16.51
CA LEU A 126 8.77 11.13 -15.81
C LEU A 126 7.91 10.46 -14.75
N ILE A 127 7.71 9.15 -14.84
CA ILE A 127 7.02 8.35 -13.83
C ILE A 127 8.08 7.52 -13.11
N ALA A 128 8.15 7.61 -11.79
CA ALA A 128 9.25 7.02 -11.05
C ALA A 128 8.85 6.46 -9.68
N THR A 129 9.54 5.39 -9.27
CA THR A 129 9.58 5.03 -7.84
C THR A 129 10.71 5.80 -7.15
N PRO A 130 10.52 6.28 -5.89
CA PRO A 130 11.49 7.16 -5.21
C PRO A 130 12.92 6.62 -5.23
N GLY A 131 13.15 5.38 -4.83
CA GLY A 131 14.50 4.79 -4.76
C GLY A 131 15.23 4.72 -6.10
N ARG A 132 14.53 4.42 -7.23
CA ARG A 132 15.16 4.39 -8.56
C ARG A 132 15.47 5.80 -9.04
N LEU A 133 14.61 6.76 -8.78
CA LEU A 133 14.86 8.15 -9.12
C LEU A 133 16.10 8.67 -8.41
N MET A 134 16.21 8.41 -7.09
CA MET A 134 17.37 8.82 -6.30
C MET A 134 18.66 8.15 -6.75
N ASP A 135 18.64 6.86 -7.09
CA ASP A 135 19.81 6.15 -7.66
C ASP A 135 20.32 6.84 -8.94
N LEU A 136 19.43 7.18 -9.87
CA LEU A 136 19.81 7.87 -11.11
C LEU A 136 20.25 9.33 -10.88
N PHE A 137 19.60 10.02 -9.94
CA PHE A 137 20.00 11.38 -9.56
C PHE A 137 21.39 11.41 -8.94
N GLN A 138 21.69 10.54 -8.00
CA GLN A 138 23.00 10.43 -7.35
C GLN A 138 24.11 10.04 -8.33
N ARG A 139 23.80 9.28 -9.37
CA ARG A 139 24.72 8.96 -10.47
C ARG A 139 24.89 10.09 -11.50
N GLY A 140 24.22 11.21 -11.31
CA GLY A 140 24.26 12.34 -12.24
C GLY A 140 23.63 12.06 -13.62
N LYS A 141 22.71 11.08 -13.69
CA LYS A 141 22.04 10.67 -14.93
C LYS A 141 20.75 11.41 -15.22
N ILE A 142 20.30 12.25 -14.30
CA ILE A 142 19.09 13.07 -14.43
C ILE A 142 19.24 14.39 -13.69
N LEU A 143 18.65 15.44 -14.24
CA LEU A 143 18.59 16.78 -13.66
C LEU A 143 17.13 17.14 -13.42
N LEU A 144 16.75 17.45 -12.17
CA LEU A 144 15.37 17.73 -11.80
C LEU A 144 14.98 19.22 -11.84
N ASN A 145 15.93 20.11 -12.14
CA ASN A 145 15.75 21.57 -12.18
C ASN A 145 14.88 22.08 -13.33
N GLY A 146 14.53 21.22 -14.29
CA GLY A 146 13.58 21.52 -15.38
C GLY A 146 12.13 21.15 -15.08
N CYS A 147 11.87 20.54 -13.93
CA CYS A 147 10.57 19.97 -13.61
C CYS A 147 9.62 21.05 -13.03
N SER A 148 8.61 21.43 -13.79
CA SER A 148 7.62 22.45 -13.42
C SER A 148 6.35 21.87 -12.76
N MET A 149 6.18 20.55 -12.77
CA MET A 149 5.04 19.86 -12.17
C MET A 149 5.50 18.60 -11.44
N LEU A 150 5.01 18.44 -10.20
CA LEU A 150 5.22 17.26 -9.34
C LEU A 150 3.88 16.67 -8.96
N VAL A 151 3.74 15.36 -9.13
CA VAL A 151 2.65 14.57 -8.57
C VAL A 151 3.22 13.57 -7.57
N ILE A 152 2.65 13.52 -6.39
CA ILE A 152 2.89 12.52 -5.35
C ILE A 152 1.59 11.73 -5.21
N ASP A 153 1.51 10.54 -5.80
CA ASP A 153 0.32 9.70 -5.69
C ASP A 153 0.49 8.64 -4.61
N GLU A 154 -0.59 8.27 -3.95
CA GLU A 154 -0.63 7.29 -2.87
C GLU A 154 0.38 7.62 -1.74
N ALA A 155 0.38 8.89 -1.28
CA ALA A 155 1.35 9.41 -0.31
C ALA A 155 1.34 8.64 1.03
N ASP A 156 0.16 8.25 1.52
CA ASP A 156 0.02 7.42 2.73
C ASP A 156 0.71 6.05 2.56
N ARG A 157 0.61 5.46 1.39
CA ARG A 157 1.31 4.22 1.07
C ARG A 157 2.83 4.41 1.00
N MET A 158 3.30 5.56 0.51
CA MET A 158 4.73 5.88 0.54
C MET A 158 5.23 6.06 1.98
N LEU A 159 4.37 6.57 2.89
CA LEU A 159 4.66 6.63 4.31
C LEU A 159 4.85 5.23 4.92
N ASP A 160 3.91 4.31 4.64
CA ASP A 160 3.99 2.90 5.11
C ASP A 160 5.25 2.19 4.63
N MET A 161 5.74 2.54 3.45
CA MET A 161 6.94 1.97 2.85
C MET A 161 8.25 2.69 3.28
N GLY A 162 8.14 3.73 4.10
CA GLY A 162 9.28 4.47 4.62
C GLY A 162 9.93 5.43 3.61
N PHE A 163 9.24 5.80 2.53
CA PHE A 163 9.77 6.67 1.47
C PHE A 163 9.65 8.17 1.77
N ILE A 164 9.10 8.58 2.90
CA ILE A 164 8.94 10.01 3.22
C ILE A 164 10.28 10.77 3.18
N PRO A 165 11.39 10.26 3.75
CA PRO A 165 12.68 10.93 3.64
C PRO A 165 13.14 11.10 2.18
N ASP A 166 12.95 10.08 1.33
CA ASP A 166 13.32 10.15 -0.08
C ASP A 166 12.49 11.19 -0.83
N ILE A 167 11.16 11.26 -0.54
CA ILE A 167 10.27 12.25 -1.13
C ILE A 167 10.68 13.67 -0.71
N GLU A 168 10.97 13.88 0.57
CA GLU A 168 11.47 15.17 1.05
C GLU A 168 12.76 15.56 0.35
N GLU A 169 13.71 14.64 0.21
CA GLU A 169 14.95 14.89 -0.51
C GLU A 169 14.69 15.24 -1.98
N ILE A 170 13.85 14.47 -2.69
CA ILE A 170 13.47 14.73 -4.09
C ILE A 170 12.87 16.14 -4.20
N CYS A 171 11.94 16.50 -3.34
CA CYS A 171 11.30 17.81 -3.33
C CYS A 171 12.31 18.97 -3.20
N THR A 172 13.43 18.77 -2.48
CA THR A 172 14.50 19.78 -2.36
C THR A 172 15.34 19.95 -3.63
N LYS A 173 15.34 18.95 -4.54
CA LYS A 173 16.07 18.98 -5.81
C LYS A 173 15.25 19.56 -6.96
N LEU A 174 13.96 19.76 -6.75
CA LEU A 174 13.03 20.35 -7.70
C LEU A 174 13.02 21.88 -7.59
N PRO A 175 12.64 22.61 -8.67
CA PRO A 175 12.43 24.06 -8.58
C PRO A 175 11.41 24.41 -7.49
N THR A 176 11.62 25.57 -6.84
CA THR A 176 10.67 26.09 -5.85
C THR A 176 9.36 26.54 -6.52
N GLN A 177 9.47 27.11 -7.73
CA GLN A 177 8.30 27.44 -8.55
C GLN A 177 7.91 26.22 -9.38
N ARG A 178 6.97 25.49 -8.88
CA ARG A 178 6.36 24.34 -9.55
C ARG A 178 4.92 24.18 -9.07
N GLN A 179 4.12 23.52 -9.84
CA GLN A 179 2.83 22.98 -9.40
C GLN A 179 3.05 21.66 -8.67
N THR A 180 2.45 21.50 -7.50
CA THR A 180 2.55 20.24 -6.74
C THR A 180 1.16 19.67 -6.47
N LEU A 181 0.95 18.41 -6.86
CA LEU A 181 -0.29 17.67 -6.66
C LEU A 181 0.00 16.50 -5.72
N LEU A 182 -0.69 16.44 -4.60
CA LEU A 182 -0.57 15.36 -3.63
C LEU A 182 -1.89 14.60 -3.55
N PHE A 183 -1.86 13.32 -3.85
CA PHE A 183 -3.00 12.41 -3.75
C PHE A 183 -2.75 11.35 -2.68
N SER A 184 -3.77 11.09 -1.86
CA SER A 184 -3.71 10.11 -0.79
C SER A 184 -5.10 9.59 -0.47
N ALA A 185 -5.21 8.39 0.10
CA ALA A 185 -6.48 7.90 0.63
C ALA A 185 -6.73 8.41 2.06
N THR A 186 -5.66 8.67 2.80
CA THR A 186 -5.70 9.19 4.18
C THR A 186 -4.75 10.39 4.35
N MET A 187 -4.97 11.19 5.40
CA MET A 187 -4.13 12.37 5.70
C MET A 187 -3.57 12.28 7.14
N PRO A 188 -2.65 11.33 7.42
CA PRO A 188 -1.99 11.28 8.72
C PRO A 188 -1.11 12.53 8.94
N PRO A 189 -0.75 12.84 10.19
CA PRO A 189 0.02 14.05 10.53
C PRO A 189 1.34 14.21 9.77
N VAL A 190 1.99 13.11 9.42
CA VAL A 190 3.24 13.10 8.65
C VAL A 190 3.00 13.59 7.22
N ILE A 191 1.95 13.10 6.55
CA ILE A 191 1.58 13.53 5.19
C ILE A 191 1.11 14.98 5.19
N LYS A 192 0.37 15.40 6.22
CA LYS A 192 0.01 16.78 6.37
C LYS A 192 1.23 17.70 6.47
N LYS A 193 2.23 17.33 7.28
CA LYS A 193 3.49 18.08 7.38
C LYS A 193 4.23 18.15 6.05
N LEU A 194 4.24 17.05 5.27
CA LEU A 194 4.82 17.03 3.93
C LEU A 194 4.10 18.03 3.00
N ALA A 195 2.76 18.01 3.01
CA ALA A 195 1.95 18.93 2.23
C ALA A 195 2.19 20.39 2.64
N ASP A 196 2.14 20.71 3.94
CA ASP A 196 2.38 22.06 4.47
C ASP A 196 3.79 22.59 4.12
N LYS A 197 4.78 21.70 3.98
CA LYS A 197 6.17 22.05 3.64
C LYS A 197 6.39 22.34 2.17
N PHE A 198 5.74 21.62 1.26
CA PHE A 198 6.07 21.61 -0.16
C PHE A 198 4.99 22.09 -1.11
N LEU A 199 3.76 22.29 -0.64
CA LEU A 199 2.66 22.85 -1.42
C LEU A 199 2.42 24.31 -1.06
N SER A 200 2.04 25.12 -2.07
CA SER A 200 1.74 26.54 -1.90
C SER A 200 0.24 26.80 -2.05
N ASN A 201 -0.42 27.18 -0.95
CA ASN A 201 -1.86 27.48 -0.91
C ASN A 201 -2.71 26.43 -1.68
N PRO A 202 -2.58 25.14 -1.36
CA PRO A 202 -3.24 24.09 -2.09
C PRO A 202 -4.75 24.14 -1.96
N LYS A 203 -5.46 23.77 -3.04
CA LYS A 203 -6.87 23.45 -2.96
C LYS A 203 -7.04 22.05 -2.39
N SER A 204 -7.66 21.96 -1.23
CA SER A 204 -8.04 20.66 -0.66
C SER A 204 -9.34 20.15 -1.31
N ILE A 205 -9.29 18.95 -1.82
CA ILE A 205 -10.42 18.24 -2.41
C ILE A 205 -10.54 16.91 -1.67
N GLU A 206 -11.58 16.81 -0.88
CA GLU A 206 -11.89 15.58 -0.15
C GLU A 206 -13.17 14.98 -0.74
N VAL A 207 -13.02 13.82 -1.34
CA VAL A 207 -14.17 13.02 -1.76
C VAL A 207 -14.54 12.14 -0.60
N ALA A 208 -15.73 12.38 -0.06
CA ALA A 208 -16.26 11.62 1.07
C ALA A 208 -16.04 10.13 0.82
N ARG A 209 -15.49 9.46 1.82
CA ARG A 209 -15.50 8.00 1.84
C ARG A 209 -16.96 7.60 1.61
N PRO A 210 -17.28 6.71 0.66
CA PRO A 210 -18.54 6.02 0.77
C PRO A 210 -18.60 5.52 2.21
N ALA A 211 -19.59 5.97 2.98
CA ALA A 211 -19.68 5.71 4.44
C ALA A 211 -19.82 4.21 4.78
N THR A 212 -19.73 3.38 3.78
CA THR A 212 -19.80 1.93 3.84
C THR A 212 -18.66 1.34 3.04
N ALA A 213 -17.91 0.44 3.63
CA ALA A 213 -17.21 -0.60 2.91
C ALA A 213 -18.19 -1.04 1.82
N SER A 214 -17.80 -0.92 0.55
CA SER A 214 -18.69 -1.05 -0.62
C SER A 214 -19.89 -1.94 -0.32
N THR A 215 -21.12 -1.43 -0.40
CA THR A 215 -22.36 -2.21 -0.18
C THR A 215 -22.40 -3.47 -1.03
N ASN A 216 -21.54 -3.56 -2.03
CA ASN A 216 -21.38 -4.70 -2.92
C ASN A 216 -20.44 -5.78 -2.40
N ILE A 217 -19.83 -5.61 -1.20
CA ILE A 217 -18.92 -6.61 -0.61
C ILE A 217 -19.58 -7.21 0.64
N ALA A 218 -19.97 -8.47 0.55
CA ALA A 218 -20.39 -9.25 1.71
C ALA A 218 -19.14 -9.58 2.57
N GLN A 219 -19.11 -9.10 3.80
CA GLN A 219 -17.97 -9.26 4.71
C GLN A 219 -18.31 -10.22 5.82
N HIS A 220 -17.38 -11.12 6.15
CA HIS A 220 -17.57 -12.13 7.18
C HIS A 220 -16.30 -12.34 8.01
N LEU A 221 -16.46 -12.51 9.30
CA LEU A 221 -15.43 -13.00 10.21
C LEU A 221 -15.54 -14.51 10.37
N VAL A 222 -14.43 -15.20 10.39
CA VAL A 222 -14.40 -16.67 10.60
C VAL A 222 -13.53 -16.94 11.83
N LYS A 223 -14.17 -17.31 12.95
CA LYS A 223 -13.44 -17.68 14.17
C LYS A 223 -12.76 -19.03 13.97
N VAL A 224 -11.45 -19.08 14.19
CA VAL A 224 -10.66 -20.27 13.94
C VAL A 224 -9.47 -20.35 14.90
N ASP A 225 -9.09 -21.57 15.28
CA ASP A 225 -7.83 -21.81 15.97
C ASP A 225 -6.64 -21.56 15.02
N SER A 226 -5.56 -20.95 15.51
CA SER A 226 -4.39 -20.62 14.72
C SER A 226 -3.76 -21.82 14.00
N ARG A 227 -3.84 -23.01 14.59
CA ARG A 227 -3.32 -24.26 14.00
C ARG A 227 -4.22 -24.82 12.92
N LYS A 228 -5.52 -24.48 12.93
CA LYS A 228 -6.53 -24.96 11.98
C LYS A 228 -6.82 -23.97 10.85
N LYS A 229 -6.23 -22.77 10.86
CA LYS A 229 -6.46 -21.73 9.83
C LYS A 229 -6.32 -22.27 8.40
N ARG A 230 -5.31 -23.11 8.15
CA ARG A 230 -5.02 -23.64 6.82
C ARG A 230 -6.08 -24.63 6.34
N ASP A 231 -6.48 -25.53 7.22
CA ASP A 231 -7.52 -26.52 6.89
C ASP A 231 -8.85 -25.83 6.68
N ALA A 232 -9.22 -24.90 7.56
CA ALA A 232 -10.40 -24.06 7.42
C ALA A 232 -10.44 -23.29 6.08
N LEU A 233 -9.31 -22.72 5.66
CA LEU A 233 -9.21 -22.06 4.35
C LEU A 233 -9.44 -23.03 3.21
N CYS A 234 -8.81 -24.21 3.25
CA CYS A 234 -8.99 -25.21 2.21
C CYS A 234 -10.44 -25.69 2.11
N ASP A 235 -11.11 -25.88 3.23
CA ASP A 235 -12.52 -26.27 3.28
C ASP A 235 -13.42 -25.16 2.70
N MET A 236 -13.17 -23.91 3.05
CA MET A 236 -13.89 -22.77 2.49
C MET A 236 -13.68 -22.62 0.99
N LEU A 237 -12.45 -22.81 0.50
CA LEU A 237 -12.14 -22.75 -0.94
C LEU A 237 -12.83 -23.86 -1.74
N ARG A 238 -13.17 -24.99 -1.10
CA ARG A 238 -13.90 -26.10 -1.76
C ARG A 238 -15.41 -25.91 -1.79
N VAL A 239 -15.96 -25.25 -0.77
CA VAL A 239 -17.41 -25.08 -0.58
C VAL A 239 -17.93 -23.78 -1.18
N ALA A 240 -17.13 -22.70 -1.10
CA ALA A 240 -17.50 -21.42 -1.69
C ALA A 240 -17.42 -21.50 -3.23
N ASP A 241 -18.31 -20.79 -3.92
CA ASP A 241 -18.27 -20.64 -5.39
C ASP A 241 -17.14 -19.69 -5.81
N VAL A 242 -15.91 -20.13 -5.56
CA VAL A 242 -14.69 -19.35 -5.78
C VAL A 242 -14.26 -19.48 -7.24
N THR A 243 -14.58 -18.50 -8.06
CA THR A 243 -14.09 -18.42 -9.43
C THR A 243 -12.67 -17.87 -9.48
N SER A 244 -12.38 -16.85 -8.67
CA SER A 244 -11.05 -16.27 -8.49
C SER A 244 -10.92 -15.70 -7.08
N ALA A 245 -9.74 -15.83 -6.45
CA ALA A 245 -9.51 -15.35 -5.10
C ALA A 245 -8.13 -14.72 -4.91
N VAL A 246 -8.08 -13.72 -4.00
CA VAL A 246 -6.81 -13.25 -3.42
C VAL A 246 -6.81 -13.60 -1.94
N ILE A 247 -5.72 -14.22 -1.48
CA ILE A 247 -5.50 -14.59 -0.08
C ILE A 247 -4.39 -13.72 0.47
N PHE A 248 -4.71 -12.92 1.50
CA PHE A 248 -3.75 -12.02 2.13
C PHE A 248 -3.12 -12.62 3.36
N CYS A 249 -1.79 -12.55 3.43
CA CYS A 249 -0.99 -12.92 4.60
C CYS A 249 -0.09 -11.75 5.01
N ASN A 250 0.09 -11.58 6.33
CA ASN A 250 0.93 -10.49 6.87
C ASN A 250 2.43 -10.70 6.65
N ARG A 251 2.88 -11.96 6.45
CA ARG A 251 4.30 -12.30 6.31
C ARG A 251 4.58 -13.04 5.02
N LYS A 252 5.69 -12.68 4.36
CA LYS A 252 6.17 -13.35 3.15
C LYS A 252 6.45 -14.86 3.33
N THR A 253 6.89 -15.28 4.51
CA THR A 253 7.07 -16.71 4.83
C THR A 253 5.74 -17.44 4.84
N THR A 254 4.71 -16.84 5.44
CA THR A 254 3.34 -17.40 5.44
C THR A 254 2.80 -17.52 4.02
N VAL A 255 3.06 -16.54 3.14
CA VAL A 255 2.66 -16.59 1.72
C VAL A 255 3.23 -17.83 1.05
N ARG A 256 4.55 -18.06 1.15
CA ARG A 256 5.24 -19.23 0.55
C ARG A 256 4.70 -20.56 1.07
N ASP A 257 4.58 -20.66 2.40
CA ASP A 257 4.18 -21.91 3.05
C ASP A 257 2.71 -22.25 2.72
N LEU A 258 1.86 -21.21 2.68
CA LEU A 258 0.46 -21.37 2.33
C LEU A 258 0.29 -21.76 0.86
N ASN A 259 0.98 -21.08 -0.07
CA ASN A 259 0.92 -21.40 -1.49
C ASN A 259 1.34 -22.86 -1.76
N LYS A 260 2.48 -23.30 -1.19
CA LYS A 260 2.93 -24.71 -1.29
C LYS A 260 1.90 -25.69 -0.72
N ALA A 261 1.23 -25.33 0.38
CA ALA A 261 0.21 -26.17 0.99
C ALA A 261 -1.03 -26.29 0.09
N LEU A 262 -1.49 -25.16 -0.49
CA LEU A 262 -2.61 -25.14 -1.42
C LEU A 262 -2.33 -25.96 -2.68
N GLN A 263 -1.14 -25.82 -3.28
CA GLN A 263 -0.72 -26.59 -4.45
C GLN A 263 -0.69 -28.12 -4.17
N ARG A 264 -0.20 -28.53 -2.97
CA ARG A 264 -0.23 -29.94 -2.55
C ARG A 264 -1.65 -30.49 -2.39
N GLN A 265 -2.61 -29.64 -2.13
CA GLN A 265 -4.03 -29.97 -2.03
C GLN A 265 -4.78 -29.87 -3.38
N GLY A 266 -4.05 -29.63 -4.48
CA GLY A 266 -4.60 -29.58 -5.82
C GLY A 266 -5.18 -28.24 -6.26
N PHE A 267 -5.03 -27.17 -5.47
CA PHE A 267 -5.47 -25.85 -5.87
C PHE A 267 -4.52 -25.21 -6.89
N LYS A 268 -5.07 -24.50 -7.87
CA LYS A 268 -4.31 -23.71 -8.84
C LYS A 268 -3.93 -22.38 -8.23
N SER A 269 -2.88 -22.37 -7.40
CA SER A 269 -2.45 -21.17 -6.67
C SER A 269 -1.08 -20.68 -7.11
N GLY A 270 -0.89 -19.36 -7.06
CA GLY A 270 0.37 -18.66 -7.25
C GLY A 270 0.68 -17.76 -6.05
N GLU A 271 1.90 -17.24 -5.96
CA GLU A 271 2.34 -16.41 -4.85
C GLU A 271 2.96 -15.09 -5.30
N ILE A 272 2.69 -14.02 -4.55
CA ILE A 272 3.33 -12.72 -4.76
C ILE A 272 3.77 -12.14 -3.42
N HIS A 273 5.10 -11.92 -3.27
CA HIS A 273 5.69 -11.28 -2.09
C HIS A 273 7.00 -10.55 -2.46
N GLY A 274 7.54 -9.77 -1.53
CA GLY A 274 8.65 -8.86 -1.79
C GLY A 274 9.98 -9.49 -2.21
N ASP A 275 10.18 -10.81 -1.98
CA ASP A 275 11.42 -11.49 -2.37
C ASP A 275 11.37 -12.09 -3.79
N ILE A 276 10.23 -12.03 -4.47
CA ILE A 276 10.10 -12.51 -5.85
C ILE A 276 10.67 -11.42 -6.77
N ASP A 277 11.52 -11.82 -7.69
CA ASP A 277 12.05 -10.91 -8.72
C ASP A 277 10.93 -10.38 -9.63
N GLN A 278 11.19 -9.27 -10.32
CA GLN A 278 10.16 -8.57 -11.07
C GLN A 278 9.60 -9.37 -12.24
N SER A 279 10.45 -10.15 -12.92
CA SER A 279 10.03 -10.97 -14.05
C SER A 279 9.10 -12.09 -13.62
N SER A 280 9.45 -12.82 -12.57
CA SER A 280 8.61 -13.86 -11.97
C SER A 280 7.29 -13.30 -11.45
N ARG A 281 7.31 -12.07 -10.89
CA ARG A 281 6.11 -11.40 -10.39
C ARG A 281 5.14 -11.04 -11.52
N ILE A 282 5.66 -10.53 -12.63
CA ILE A 282 4.84 -10.26 -13.84
C ILE A 282 4.24 -11.57 -14.37
N ALA A 283 5.06 -12.60 -14.50
CA ALA A 283 4.59 -13.90 -14.98
C ALA A 283 3.48 -14.49 -14.10
N GLU A 284 3.58 -14.40 -12.76
CA GLU A 284 2.51 -14.86 -11.87
C GLU A 284 1.22 -14.06 -12.03
N LEU A 285 1.33 -12.75 -12.26
CA LEU A 285 0.17 -11.89 -12.52
C LEU A 285 -0.51 -12.23 -13.86
N GLU A 286 0.27 -12.50 -14.90
CA GLU A 286 -0.26 -12.92 -16.19
C GLU A 286 -0.98 -14.26 -16.07
N ARG A 287 -0.39 -15.25 -15.38
CA ARG A 287 -1.02 -16.53 -15.07
C ARG A 287 -2.32 -16.41 -14.29
N PHE A 288 -2.42 -15.38 -13.43
CA PHE A 288 -3.66 -15.07 -12.72
C PHE A 288 -4.68 -14.38 -13.63
N ARG A 289 -4.25 -13.48 -14.53
CA ARG A 289 -5.12 -12.78 -15.47
C ARG A 289 -5.71 -13.72 -16.54
N ASP A 290 -4.94 -14.69 -17.02
CA ASP A 290 -5.38 -15.67 -18.02
C ASP A 290 -6.16 -16.87 -17.43
N GLY A 291 -6.25 -16.94 -16.08
CA GLY A 291 -6.98 -17.99 -15.36
C GLY A 291 -6.23 -19.32 -15.22
N THR A 292 -4.96 -19.40 -15.62
CA THR A 292 -4.08 -20.56 -15.36
C THR A 292 -3.94 -20.79 -13.86
N VAL A 293 -3.88 -19.69 -13.09
CA VAL A 293 -3.94 -19.63 -11.63
C VAL A 293 -5.20 -18.87 -11.26
N ASN A 294 -6.05 -19.42 -10.41
CA ASN A 294 -7.26 -18.77 -9.96
C ASN A 294 -7.22 -18.32 -8.48
N ILE A 295 -6.18 -18.68 -7.75
CA ILE A 295 -5.93 -18.26 -6.36
C ILE A 295 -4.55 -17.60 -6.28
N LEU A 296 -4.52 -16.35 -5.83
CA LEU A 296 -3.28 -15.63 -5.63
C LEU A 296 -3.03 -15.42 -4.13
N VAL A 297 -1.94 -15.98 -3.60
CA VAL A 297 -1.52 -15.75 -2.20
C VAL A 297 -0.53 -14.60 -2.17
N ALA A 298 -0.83 -13.55 -1.41
CA ALA A 298 -0.07 -12.32 -1.47
C ALA A 298 0.19 -11.69 -0.10
N SER A 299 1.32 -10.99 0.02
CA SER A 299 1.53 -10.04 1.13
C SER A 299 1.00 -8.66 0.74
N ASP A 300 0.63 -7.83 1.73
CA ASP A 300 0.10 -6.49 1.49
C ASP A 300 0.99 -5.65 0.59
N VAL A 301 2.27 -5.56 0.92
CA VAL A 301 3.24 -4.76 0.15
C VAL A 301 3.29 -5.20 -1.31
N ALA A 302 3.21 -6.49 -1.56
CA ALA A 302 3.32 -7.04 -2.91
C ALA A 302 1.99 -7.01 -3.68
N ALA A 303 0.86 -7.11 -3.00
CA ALA A 303 -0.47 -7.02 -3.62
C ALA A 303 -0.94 -5.58 -3.85
N ARG A 304 -0.32 -4.63 -3.16
CA ARG A 304 -0.58 -3.21 -3.38
C ARG A 304 -0.09 -2.79 -4.76
N GLY A 305 -0.90 -2.03 -5.47
CA GLY A 305 -0.57 -1.58 -6.82
C GLY A 305 -0.81 -2.59 -7.93
N LEU A 306 -1.20 -3.83 -7.61
CA LEU A 306 -1.57 -4.79 -8.65
C LEU A 306 -2.93 -4.43 -9.25
N ASP A 307 -2.98 -4.28 -10.58
CA ASP A 307 -4.26 -4.26 -11.30
C ASP A 307 -4.79 -5.69 -11.41
N ILE A 308 -5.34 -6.15 -10.30
CA ILE A 308 -6.13 -7.37 -10.29
C ILE A 308 -7.56 -6.96 -10.58
N LYS A 309 -8.08 -7.36 -11.75
CA LYS A 309 -9.50 -7.23 -12.08
C LYS A 309 -10.32 -7.82 -10.92
N GLY A 310 -11.47 -7.26 -10.61
CA GLY A 310 -12.25 -7.66 -9.46
C GLY A 310 -12.38 -9.17 -9.31
N VAL A 311 -11.83 -9.71 -8.22
CA VAL A 311 -11.94 -11.14 -7.90
C VAL A 311 -13.30 -11.43 -7.25
N SER A 312 -13.76 -12.69 -7.33
CA SER A 312 -15.00 -13.10 -6.66
C SER A 312 -14.86 -13.08 -5.15
N HIS A 313 -13.71 -13.51 -4.63
CA HIS A 313 -13.47 -13.65 -3.20
C HIS A 313 -12.14 -13.04 -2.74
N VAL A 314 -12.16 -12.48 -1.53
CA VAL A 314 -10.97 -12.09 -0.77
C VAL A 314 -10.93 -12.88 0.53
N PHE A 315 -9.80 -13.50 0.82
CA PHE A 315 -9.55 -14.16 2.10
C PHE A 315 -8.42 -13.44 2.83
N ASN A 316 -8.71 -12.85 3.97
CA ASN A 316 -7.69 -12.39 4.90
C ASN A 316 -7.29 -13.58 5.78
N PHE A 317 -6.25 -14.32 5.37
CA PHE A 317 -5.71 -15.43 6.16
C PHE A 317 -5.18 -14.94 7.50
N ASP A 318 -4.58 -13.76 7.52
CA ASP A 318 -4.22 -13.02 8.72
C ASP A 318 -5.02 -11.72 8.76
N ALA A 319 -5.57 -11.36 9.93
CA ALA A 319 -6.11 -10.03 10.14
C ALA A 319 -5.02 -8.98 9.89
N PRO A 320 -5.29 -7.92 9.13
CA PRO A 320 -4.27 -6.92 8.84
C PRO A 320 -3.86 -6.16 10.11
N TRP A 321 -2.59 -5.77 10.19
CA TRP A 321 -2.08 -5.01 11.33
C TRP A 321 -2.64 -3.57 11.38
N HIS A 322 -2.93 -2.99 10.22
CA HIS A 322 -3.52 -1.66 10.10
C HIS A 322 -4.94 -1.76 9.56
N PRO A 323 -5.90 -1.05 10.16
CA PRO A 323 -7.30 -1.09 9.69
C PRO A 323 -7.50 -0.65 8.25
N ASP A 324 -6.71 0.32 7.78
CA ASP A 324 -6.76 0.79 6.39
C ASP A 324 -6.41 -0.31 5.38
N ASP A 325 -5.49 -1.22 5.73
CA ASP A 325 -5.15 -2.38 4.88
C ASP A 325 -6.35 -3.30 4.67
N TYR A 326 -7.25 -3.41 5.66
CA TYR A 326 -8.47 -4.17 5.51
C TYR A 326 -9.31 -3.67 4.33
N VAL A 327 -9.53 -2.37 4.26
CA VAL A 327 -10.31 -1.74 3.18
C VAL A 327 -9.62 -1.94 1.82
N HIS A 328 -8.29 -1.81 1.78
CA HIS A 328 -7.50 -2.03 0.56
C HIS A 328 -7.52 -3.50 0.09
N ARG A 329 -7.53 -4.46 1.03
CA ARG A 329 -7.60 -5.89 0.73
C ARG A 329 -8.97 -6.26 0.18
N ILE A 330 -10.06 -5.93 0.91
CA ILE A 330 -11.41 -6.26 0.48
C ILE A 330 -11.81 -5.53 -0.81
N GLY A 331 -11.28 -4.33 -1.04
CA GLY A 331 -11.45 -3.57 -2.28
C GLY A 331 -10.85 -4.24 -3.53
N ARG A 332 -10.30 -5.46 -3.44
CA ARG A 332 -9.94 -6.28 -4.61
C ARG A 332 -11.16 -7.01 -5.19
N THR A 333 -12.24 -7.11 -4.44
CA THR A 333 -13.53 -7.63 -4.90
C THR A 333 -14.58 -6.52 -4.96
N GLY A 334 -15.77 -6.80 -5.48
CA GLY A 334 -16.89 -5.83 -5.54
C GLY A 334 -16.64 -4.63 -6.46
N ARG A 335 -15.81 -4.76 -7.50
CA ARG A 335 -15.48 -3.67 -8.44
C ARG A 335 -16.42 -3.61 -9.62
N ALA A 336 -16.53 -2.42 -10.21
CA ALA A 336 -17.31 -2.16 -11.44
C ALA A 336 -18.78 -2.61 -11.33
N GLY A 337 -19.40 -2.48 -10.14
CA GLY A 337 -20.79 -2.88 -9.91
C GLY A 337 -21.02 -4.37 -9.64
N ALA A 338 -19.96 -5.21 -9.72
CA ALA A 338 -20.04 -6.61 -9.33
C ALA A 338 -20.15 -6.78 -7.80
N THR A 339 -20.79 -7.84 -7.36
CA THR A 339 -20.81 -8.24 -5.96
C THR A 339 -19.55 -9.05 -5.64
N GLY A 340 -19.09 -8.99 -4.39
CA GLY A 340 -17.93 -9.73 -3.93
C GLY A 340 -18.08 -10.22 -2.50
N VAL A 341 -17.25 -11.18 -2.10
CA VAL A 341 -17.26 -11.74 -0.75
C VAL A 341 -15.86 -11.63 -0.14
N ALA A 342 -15.81 -11.20 1.12
CA ALA A 342 -14.58 -11.12 1.89
C ALA A 342 -14.71 -11.91 3.20
N PHE A 343 -13.78 -12.84 3.42
CA PHE A 343 -13.67 -13.60 4.67
C PHE A 343 -12.40 -13.21 5.41
N THR A 344 -12.51 -13.01 6.72
CA THR A 344 -11.37 -12.71 7.58
C THR A 344 -11.27 -13.75 8.67
N PHE A 345 -10.18 -14.51 8.68
CA PHE A 345 -9.90 -15.49 9.75
C PHE A 345 -9.41 -14.77 10.99
N VAL A 346 -10.09 -15.04 12.09
CA VAL A 346 -9.87 -14.37 13.37
C VAL A 346 -9.52 -15.40 14.44
N THR A 347 -8.43 -15.17 15.13
CA THR A 347 -8.00 -15.91 16.33
C THR A 347 -8.26 -15.06 17.56
N GLU A 348 -8.07 -15.64 18.74
CA GLU A 348 -8.24 -14.90 20.01
C GLU A 348 -7.30 -13.68 20.13
N SER A 349 -6.12 -13.74 19.47
CA SER A 349 -5.15 -12.63 19.45
C SER A 349 -5.54 -11.46 18.56
N ASP A 350 -6.51 -11.63 17.66
CA ASP A 350 -6.85 -10.65 16.65
C ASP A 350 -8.00 -9.70 17.07
N ALA A 351 -8.52 -9.85 18.31
CA ALA A 351 -9.69 -9.13 18.79
C ALA A 351 -9.56 -7.60 18.68
N GLU A 352 -8.41 -7.05 19.09
CA GLU A 352 -8.13 -5.61 19.01
C GLU A 352 -8.07 -5.11 17.55
N ALA A 353 -7.42 -5.87 16.66
CA ALA A 353 -7.32 -5.54 15.25
C ALA A 353 -8.72 -5.49 14.61
N ILE A 354 -9.58 -6.46 14.91
CA ILE A 354 -10.96 -6.50 14.40
C ILE A 354 -11.80 -5.35 14.94
N ASP A 355 -11.66 -5.01 16.23
CA ASP A 355 -12.35 -3.87 16.82
C ASP A 355 -11.96 -2.55 16.12
N ASN A 356 -10.67 -2.34 15.86
CA ASN A 356 -10.17 -1.18 15.13
C ASN A 356 -10.67 -1.14 13.68
N ILE A 357 -10.73 -2.29 13.01
CA ILE A 357 -11.31 -2.40 11.65
C ILE A 357 -12.78 -2.01 11.67
N GLN A 358 -13.59 -2.57 12.59
CA GLN A 358 -15.02 -2.28 12.70
C GLN A 358 -15.28 -0.80 13.03
N LYS A 359 -14.44 -0.18 13.85
CA LYS A 359 -14.49 1.27 14.13
C LYS A 359 -14.22 2.09 12.87
N LEU A 360 -13.23 1.67 12.05
CA LEU A 360 -12.90 2.37 10.80
C LEU A 360 -14.03 2.31 9.79
N ILE A 361 -14.61 1.10 9.59
CA ILE A 361 -15.69 0.91 8.59
C ILE A 361 -17.07 1.35 9.10
N GLY A 362 -17.22 1.62 10.40
CA GLY A 362 -18.46 2.05 11.02
C GLY A 362 -19.55 0.98 11.14
N THR A 363 -19.23 -0.29 10.86
CA THR A 363 -20.19 -1.41 10.89
C THR A 363 -19.58 -2.64 11.56
N LYS A 364 -20.42 -3.42 12.22
CA LYS A 364 -20.02 -4.73 12.75
C LYS A 364 -20.02 -5.76 11.61
N ILE A 365 -18.99 -6.57 11.57
CA ILE A 365 -18.86 -7.64 10.57
C ILE A 365 -19.44 -8.93 11.18
N PRO A 366 -20.43 -9.57 10.53
CA PRO A 366 -21.02 -10.81 11.04
C PRO A 366 -20.04 -11.99 10.99
N TYR A 367 -20.19 -12.93 11.91
CA TYR A 367 -19.45 -14.19 11.90
C TYR A 367 -20.11 -15.19 10.93
N ALA A 368 -19.29 -15.85 10.09
CA ALA A 368 -19.72 -16.97 9.27
C ALA A 368 -19.28 -18.29 9.91
N PRO A 369 -20.12 -19.34 9.86
CA PRO A 369 -19.74 -20.67 10.31
C PRO A 369 -18.68 -21.28 9.39
N LEU A 370 -17.79 -22.12 9.95
CA LEU A 370 -16.91 -22.95 9.15
C LEU A 370 -17.70 -24.07 8.46
N PRO A 371 -17.41 -24.40 7.19
CA PRO A 371 -17.97 -25.57 6.55
C PRO A 371 -17.62 -26.84 7.33
N GLY A 372 -18.62 -27.64 7.74
CA GLY A 372 -18.42 -28.85 8.52
C GLY A 372 -18.30 -28.67 10.04
N GLY A 373 -18.36 -27.44 10.55
CA GLY A 373 -18.43 -27.15 11.97
C GLY A 373 -19.84 -27.40 12.52
N SER A 374 -19.96 -28.29 13.50
CA SER A 374 -21.21 -28.48 14.26
C SER A 374 -21.62 -27.14 14.88
N THR A 375 -22.82 -26.67 14.57
CA THR A 375 -23.48 -25.46 15.10
C THR A 375 -23.83 -25.64 16.58
N ARG A 376 -22.86 -25.88 17.46
CA ARG A 376 -23.12 -26.03 18.89
C ARG A 376 -22.83 -24.82 19.75
N ASP A 377 -22.29 -23.73 19.19
CA ASP A 377 -21.96 -22.51 19.95
C ASP A 377 -22.43 -21.18 19.33
N ALA A 378 -23.41 -21.22 18.44
CA ALA A 378 -24.00 -20.02 17.89
C ALA A 378 -25.51 -20.04 18.06
N ASP A 379 -25.99 -20.03 19.30
CA ASP A 379 -27.28 -19.48 19.73
C ASP A 379 -27.45 -19.75 21.22
N ALA A 380 -26.95 -18.87 22.04
CA ALA A 380 -27.55 -18.60 23.31
C ALA A 380 -28.43 -17.37 23.12
N PRO A 381 -29.76 -17.49 23.19
CA PRO A 381 -30.62 -16.31 23.12
C PRO A 381 -30.30 -15.43 24.34
N GLN A 382 -29.98 -14.18 24.10
CA GLN A 382 -29.97 -13.17 25.16
C GLN A 382 -31.39 -13.09 25.72
N ASP A 383 -31.51 -13.46 27.00
CA ASP A 383 -32.67 -13.29 27.80
C ASP A 383 -33.25 -11.87 27.63
N GLU A 384 -34.42 -11.78 27.01
CA GLU A 384 -35.27 -10.61 27.13
C GLU A 384 -35.72 -10.49 28.62
N PRO A 385 -35.74 -9.31 29.20
CA PRO A 385 -36.23 -9.13 30.55
C PRO A 385 -37.72 -9.44 30.62
N ARG A 386 -38.04 -10.53 31.26
CA ARG A 386 -39.42 -10.97 31.56
C ARG A 386 -40.08 -9.96 32.51
N PRO A 387 -41.30 -9.50 32.27
CA PRO A 387 -41.99 -8.54 33.12
C PRO A 387 -42.32 -9.15 34.49
N GLU A 388 -41.97 -8.43 35.55
CA GLU A 388 -42.30 -8.71 36.92
C GLU A 388 -43.83 -8.81 37.10
N LYS A 389 -44.31 -9.98 37.47
CA LYS A 389 -45.66 -10.16 38.05
C LYS A 389 -45.62 -9.91 39.56
N ARG A 390 -46.31 -8.86 39.94
CA ARG A 390 -46.72 -8.44 41.25
C ARG A 390 -47.43 -9.63 41.97
N ALA A 391 -46.95 -10.01 43.14
CA ALA A 391 -47.69 -10.88 44.05
C ALA A 391 -47.59 -10.31 45.48
N GLU A 392 -48.74 -10.33 46.07
CA GLU A 392 -49.22 -9.72 47.29
C GLU A 392 -48.63 -10.33 48.58
N ALA A 393 -48.92 -9.61 49.65
CA ALA A 393 -48.42 -9.57 50.98
C ALA A 393 -48.70 -10.78 51.91
N ARG A 394 -47.77 -10.97 52.91
CA ARG A 394 -47.93 -11.21 54.33
C ARG A 394 -48.37 -12.63 54.82
N PRO A 395 -48.14 -12.98 56.20
CA PRO A 395 -47.33 -12.33 57.24
C PRO A 395 -46.46 -13.27 58.15
N GLU A 396 -45.59 -12.61 58.93
CA GLU A 396 -45.07 -12.82 60.27
C GLU A 396 -44.95 -14.22 60.97
N SER A 397 -43.75 -14.49 61.52
CA SER A 397 -43.50 -14.70 62.97
C SER A 397 -42.01 -14.96 63.26
N ARG A 398 -41.41 -14.06 63.98
CA ARG A 398 -40.89 -14.19 65.36
C ARG A 398 -39.69 -15.11 65.59
N ASP A 399 -38.70 -14.45 66.13
CA ASP A 399 -37.81 -14.64 67.25
C ASP A 399 -36.49 -15.41 67.09
N ARG A 400 -35.40 -14.73 67.24
CA ARG A 400 -34.52 -14.60 68.43
C ARG A 400 -33.11 -14.10 68.03
N LYS A 401 -32.76 -12.94 68.62
CA LYS A 401 -31.38 -12.48 68.92
C LYS A 401 -30.93 -13.23 70.20
N PRO A 402 -29.70 -13.09 70.73
CA PRO A 402 -28.62 -12.17 70.47
C PRO A 402 -27.18 -12.74 70.67
N ALA A 403 -26.21 -11.81 70.45
CA ALA A 403 -25.00 -11.47 71.21
C ALA A 403 -23.72 -11.49 70.36
N ARG A 404 -23.19 -10.31 69.95
CA ARG A 404 -22.32 -9.35 70.65
C ARG A 404 -20.93 -9.91 70.98
N ARG A 405 -19.93 -9.32 70.33
CA ARG A 405 -18.68 -8.73 70.86
C ARG A 405 -17.93 -8.06 69.70
N GLU A 406 -17.96 -6.84 69.68
CA GLU A 406 -17.15 -5.66 70.03
C GLU A 406 -15.66 -5.80 69.79
N ALA A 407 -15.26 -4.82 69.01
CA ALA A 407 -14.04 -4.17 68.61
C ALA A 407 -12.91 -4.07 69.66
N PRO A 408 -11.73 -3.51 69.42
CA PRO A 408 -11.59 -2.14 69.02
C PRO A 408 -10.46 -1.79 68.04
N ALA A 409 -10.62 -0.57 67.52
CA ALA A 409 -9.69 0.24 66.80
C ALA A 409 -8.48 0.68 67.64
N ARG A 410 -7.40 1.03 66.98
CA ARG A 410 -6.40 2.06 67.35
C ARG A 410 -5.67 2.48 66.08
N GLU A 411 -5.91 3.61 65.60
CA GLU A 411 -5.35 4.97 65.80
C GLU A 411 -3.84 5.07 65.68
N GLU A 412 -3.50 5.91 64.67
CA GLU A 412 -2.64 7.07 64.62
C GLU A 412 -1.11 6.95 64.56
N ARG A 413 -0.57 7.42 63.46
CA ARG A 413 0.41 8.55 63.22
C ARG A 413 1.66 8.67 64.10
N PRO A 414 2.60 9.52 63.69
CA PRO A 414 3.40 9.73 62.44
C PRO A 414 4.90 9.86 62.78
N GLY A 415 5.68 10.24 61.76
CA GLY A 415 7.05 10.76 61.93
C GLY A 415 8.10 9.74 61.46
N GLU A 416 9.11 10.01 60.76
CA GLU A 416 9.94 11.24 60.65
C GLU A 416 10.81 11.14 59.41
N GLU A 417 11.08 12.28 58.87
CA GLU A 417 12.15 12.56 57.91
C GLU A 417 13.52 12.05 58.38
N ARG A 418 14.32 11.51 57.47
CA ARG A 418 15.75 11.76 57.51
C ARG A 418 16.32 11.85 56.13
N GLN A 419 16.68 13.08 55.78
CA GLN A 419 17.73 13.43 54.88
C GLN A 419 19.06 12.87 55.38
N THR A 420 19.92 12.45 54.44
CA THR A 420 21.35 12.67 54.39
C THR A 420 21.78 12.26 52.98
N GLU A 421 22.15 13.22 52.18
CA GLU A 421 23.46 13.82 51.94
C GLU A 421 24.45 12.91 51.24
N ALA A 422 24.83 13.44 50.04
CA ALA A 422 26.17 13.65 49.54
C ALA A 422 27.06 12.45 49.12
N ARG A 423 27.35 12.44 47.86
CA ARG A 423 28.65 12.33 47.16
C ARG A 423 29.90 12.22 48.05
N PRO A 424 31.10 11.83 47.56
CA PRO A 424 31.56 11.52 46.18
C PRO A 424 32.56 10.33 46.13
N ALA A 425 33.11 10.07 45.00
CA ALA A 425 34.53 9.80 44.67
C ALA A 425 34.69 8.80 43.54
N ASP A 426 35.07 9.31 42.43
CA ASP A 426 36.34 9.12 41.76
C ASP A 426 37.05 7.78 41.98
N ARG A 427 37.17 7.01 40.92
CA ARG A 427 38.43 6.31 40.61
C ARG A 427 38.66 6.28 39.12
N ALA A 428 39.53 7.14 38.71
CA ALA A 428 40.30 7.09 37.50
C ALA A 428 40.93 5.71 37.34
N ARG A 429 40.87 5.18 36.14
CA ARG A 429 41.68 4.03 35.71
C ARG A 429 42.58 4.49 34.58
N GLU A 430 43.85 4.53 34.98
CA GLU A 430 45.02 4.91 34.23
C GLU A 430 45.05 4.30 32.83
N GLU A 431 45.33 5.16 31.86
CA GLU A 431 45.87 4.83 30.54
C GLU A 431 47.33 4.33 30.72
N ARG A 432 47.61 3.12 30.24
CA ARG A 432 48.99 2.66 29.98
C ARG A 432 49.32 2.92 28.52
N PRO A 433 50.47 3.52 28.23
CA PRO A 433 50.91 3.78 26.86
C PRO A 433 51.33 2.49 26.15
N ARG A 434 50.79 2.34 24.92
CA ARG A 434 51.24 1.29 23.98
C ARG A 434 52.58 1.73 23.37
N GLN A 435 53.58 0.96 23.63
CA GLN A 435 54.90 1.05 23.03
C GLN A 435 54.85 0.81 21.52
N ASP A 436 55.41 1.74 20.78
CA ASP A 436 55.74 1.64 19.37
C ASP A 436 56.72 0.48 19.11
N ARG A 437 56.33 -0.41 18.19
CA ARG A 437 57.24 -1.32 17.51
C ARG A 437 57.48 -0.82 16.10
N PRO A 438 58.73 -0.81 15.61
CA PRO A 438 59.07 -0.29 14.30
C PRO A 438 58.45 -1.13 13.17
N ARG A 439 57.90 -0.44 12.17
CA ARG A 439 57.43 -1.03 10.91
C ARG A 439 58.64 -1.49 10.10
N ASP A 440 58.67 -2.77 9.78
CA ASP A 440 59.60 -3.38 8.83
C ASP A 440 59.07 -3.10 7.41
N ASP A 441 59.71 -2.19 6.70
CA ASP A 441 59.46 -1.83 5.31
C ASP A 441 60.13 -2.88 4.40
N ARG A 442 59.37 -3.93 4.06
CA ARG A 442 59.69 -4.76 2.87
C ARG A 442 58.58 -4.67 1.85
N PRO A 443 58.87 -4.37 0.61
CA PRO A 443 57.86 -4.31 -0.45
C PRO A 443 57.29 -5.72 -0.72
N ARG A 444 56.00 -5.90 -0.48
CA ARG A 444 55.24 -7.10 -0.91
C ARG A 444 55.16 -7.12 -2.43
N ALA A 445 55.70 -8.17 -3.03
CA ALA A 445 55.54 -8.47 -4.44
C ALA A 445 54.06 -8.57 -4.82
N ALA A 446 53.71 -7.97 -5.97
CA ALA A 446 52.40 -8.02 -6.57
C ALA A 446 52.02 -9.48 -6.91
N PRO A 447 50.74 -9.89 -6.69
CA PRO A 447 50.27 -11.19 -7.13
C PRO A 447 50.24 -11.27 -8.67
N PRO A 448 50.50 -12.45 -9.26
CA PRO A 448 50.51 -12.60 -10.71
C PRO A 448 49.11 -12.36 -11.30
N PRO A 449 48.99 -11.85 -12.53
CA PRO A 449 47.72 -11.62 -13.18
C PRO A 449 46.99 -12.95 -13.37
N ARG A 450 45.75 -13.02 -12.90
CA ARG A 450 44.84 -14.13 -13.22
C ARG A 450 44.59 -14.13 -14.75
N ARG A 451 44.91 -15.24 -15.39
CA ARG A 451 44.51 -15.50 -16.76
C ARG A 451 42.96 -15.36 -16.83
N ARG A 452 42.52 -14.44 -17.65
CA ARG A 452 41.11 -14.37 -18.09
C ARG A 452 40.97 -15.45 -19.13
N ASP A 453 40.09 -16.42 -18.88
CA ASP A 453 39.58 -17.29 -19.92
C ASP A 453 38.79 -16.42 -20.92
N PRO A 454 38.84 -16.70 -22.22
CA PRO A 454 38.08 -15.96 -23.19
C PRO A 454 36.59 -16.17 -22.92
N VAL A 455 35.89 -15.09 -22.55
CA VAL A 455 34.44 -15.08 -22.49
C VAL A 455 33.97 -15.11 -23.92
N ASP A 456 33.26 -16.17 -24.26
CA ASP A 456 32.52 -16.34 -25.51
C ASP A 456 31.45 -15.23 -25.56
N GLU A 457 31.64 -14.23 -26.43
CA GLU A 457 30.67 -13.17 -26.72
C GLU A 457 29.57 -13.74 -27.63
N GLY A 458 28.76 -14.65 -27.11
CA GLY A 458 27.45 -14.92 -27.67
C GLY A 458 26.51 -13.75 -27.34
N PRO A 459 25.52 -13.45 -28.18
CA PRO A 459 24.54 -12.41 -27.86
C PRO A 459 23.83 -12.78 -26.56
N ASP A 460 23.94 -11.89 -25.57
CA ASP A 460 23.31 -12.05 -24.24
C ASP A 460 21.79 -11.83 -24.35
N ASP A 461 21.07 -12.86 -24.77
CA ASP A 461 19.62 -12.92 -24.78
C ASP A 461 19.10 -13.30 -23.37
N GLY A 462 19.52 -12.59 -22.35
CA GLY A 462 19.15 -12.83 -20.93
C GLY A 462 17.66 -12.74 -20.60
N TRP A 463 16.79 -12.72 -21.61
CA TRP A 463 15.33 -12.75 -21.46
C TRP A 463 14.76 -14.06 -22.02
N ASN A 464 14.39 -14.99 -21.11
CA ASN A 464 13.83 -16.30 -21.47
C ASN A 464 12.29 -16.35 -21.36
N GLY A 465 11.57 -15.23 -21.34
CA GLY A 465 10.10 -15.18 -21.27
C GLY A 465 9.50 -14.27 -22.34
N PRO A 466 8.19 -14.39 -22.63
CA PRO A 466 7.52 -13.47 -23.55
C PRO A 466 7.65 -12.04 -23.02
N VAL A 467 8.14 -11.15 -23.86
CA VAL A 467 8.26 -9.73 -23.53
C VAL A 467 6.85 -9.18 -23.33
N PRO A 468 6.52 -8.62 -22.15
CA PRO A 468 5.24 -7.96 -21.95
C PRO A 468 5.01 -6.90 -23.03
N HIS A 469 3.78 -6.76 -23.52
CA HIS A 469 3.45 -5.87 -24.65
C HIS A 469 3.96 -4.44 -24.44
N PHE A 470 4.01 -3.96 -23.20
CA PHE A 470 4.53 -2.62 -22.85
C PHE A 470 6.06 -2.48 -22.98
N LEU A 471 6.81 -3.60 -23.04
CA LEU A 471 8.26 -3.60 -23.33
C LEU A 471 8.55 -3.91 -24.80
N SER A 472 7.56 -4.38 -25.55
CA SER A 472 7.68 -4.67 -26.98
C SER A 472 7.33 -3.48 -27.89
N VAL A 473 6.81 -2.39 -27.33
CA VAL A 473 6.67 -1.13 -28.06
C VAL A 473 8.06 -0.56 -28.21
N GLY A 474 8.77 -1.07 -29.19
CA GLY A 474 10.02 -0.53 -29.67
C GLY A 474 9.77 0.94 -30.03
N PHE A 475 10.61 1.80 -29.51
CA PHE A 475 10.69 3.18 -29.97
C PHE A 475 10.98 3.13 -31.48
N GLY A 476 9.89 3.16 -32.27
CA GLY A 476 9.99 3.24 -33.74
C GLY A 476 10.78 4.47 -34.13
N GLU A 477 11.51 4.30 -35.18
CA GLU A 477 12.36 5.28 -35.86
C GLU A 477 11.73 6.66 -36.03
#